data_2f28c443dfedea4164c9956f994e414d
#
_entry.id   2f28c443dfedea4164c9956f994e414d
#
_cell.length_a   1.000
_cell.length_b   1.000
_cell.length_c   1.000
_cell.angle_alpha   90.00
_cell.angle_beta   90.00
_cell.angle_gamma   90.00
#
_symmetry.space_group_name_H-M   'P 1'
#
loop_
_entity.id
_entity.type
_entity.pdbx_description
1 polymer ?
#
loop_
_entity_poly.entity_id
_entity_poly.type
_entity_poly.pdbx_seq_one_letter_code
_entity_poly.pdbx_strand_id
1 'polypeptide(L)'
;PMYEDAIKILEPFVKRYKIREYDGRKIIGNKATNMFKKLLDTKKEIIISSESSPKNCEFYKNEQIKWIYCVPKYPCKIEEINFSIIDDFDGFSNHCSDIQAIKKVIDLKSKILEIHITSNKKKNFIDNNVSYDYSDMKEISKYAKYKKVI
;
A
#
# COMPACT_ATOMS: atom_id res chain seq x y z
N PRO A 1 -2.88 4.73 11.71
CA PRO A 1 -2.73 5.82 12.71
C PRO A 1 -1.32 6.41 12.66
N MET A 2 -1.21 7.70 12.96
CA MET A 2 0.10 8.37 13.07
C MET A 2 0.57 8.47 14.52
N TYR A 3 -0.34 8.33 15.48
CA TYR A 3 -0.08 8.44 16.91
C TYR A 3 -0.69 7.26 17.66
N GLU A 4 -0.09 6.88 18.78
CA GLU A 4 -0.51 5.74 19.60
C GLU A 4 -1.95 5.89 20.12
N ASP A 5 -2.34 7.09 20.55
CA ASP A 5 -3.68 7.35 21.07
C ASP A 5 -4.79 7.18 20.01
N ALA A 6 -4.45 7.39 18.73
CA ALA A 6 -5.38 7.15 17.64
C ALA A 6 -5.81 5.67 17.53
N ILE A 7 -4.99 4.73 18.01
CA ILE A 7 -5.33 3.30 18.00
C ILE A 7 -6.56 3.05 18.84
N LYS A 8 -6.59 3.54 20.08
CA LYS A 8 -7.74 3.38 21.00
C LYS A 8 -9.03 3.98 20.43
N ILE A 9 -8.91 5.15 19.78
CA ILE A 9 -10.05 5.84 19.19
C ILE A 9 -10.59 5.08 17.98
N LEU A 10 -9.70 4.56 17.14
CA LEU A 10 -10.06 3.91 15.88
C LEU A 10 -10.48 2.45 16.06
N GLU A 11 -9.98 1.78 17.09
CA GLU A 11 -10.14 0.34 17.27
C GLU A 11 -11.59 -0.15 17.15
N PRO A 12 -12.62 0.52 17.74
CA PRO A 12 -14.01 0.08 17.62
C PRO A 12 -14.57 0.17 16.19
N PHE A 13 -13.99 1.01 15.34
CA PHE A 13 -14.54 1.40 14.04
C PHE A 13 -13.83 0.77 12.84
N VAL A 14 -12.60 0.25 13.01
CA VAL A 14 -11.79 -0.25 11.91
C VAL A 14 -11.61 -1.76 11.97
N LYS A 15 -11.54 -2.40 10.80
CA LYS A 15 -11.20 -3.82 10.67
C LYS A 15 -9.71 -4.03 10.46
N ARG A 16 -9.01 -3.02 9.97
CA ARG A 16 -7.57 -3.04 9.65
C ARG A 16 -6.93 -1.69 9.86
N TYR A 17 -5.60 -1.69 10.00
CA TYR A 17 -4.79 -0.49 10.07
C TYR A 17 -3.85 -0.42 8.88
N LYS A 18 -3.51 0.80 8.44
CA LYS A 18 -2.45 1.06 7.46
C LYS A 18 -1.36 1.90 8.11
N ILE A 19 -0.10 1.50 7.93
CA ILE A 19 1.08 2.25 8.35
C ILE A 19 2.14 2.25 7.25
N ARG A 20 3.13 3.14 7.39
CA ARG A 20 4.25 3.27 6.46
C ARG A 20 5.55 2.95 7.18
N GLU A 21 6.39 2.11 6.57
CA GLU A 21 7.69 1.71 7.14
C GLU A 21 8.65 2.89 7.23
N TYR A 22 8.64 3.79 6.27
CA TYR A 22 9.62 4.87 6.15
C TYR A 22 9.36 6.09 7.04
N ASP A 23 8.23 6.20 7.71
CA ASP A 23 7.90 7.36 8.59
C ASP A 23 8.51 7.25 10.00
N GLY A 24 9.72 6.75 10.12
CA GLY A 24 10.40 6.55 11.40
C GLY A 24 9.87 5.35 12.20
N ARG A 25 8.98 4.57 11.64
CA ARG A 25 8.40 3.39 12.29
C ARG A 25 9.27 2.15 12.16
N LYS A 26 10.25 2.16 11.30
CA LYS A 26 11.36 1.19 11.12
C LYS A 26 11.07 -0.23 11.60
N ILE A 27 10.05 -0.85 11.01
CA ILE A 27 9.67 -2.23 11.35
C ILE A 27 10.66 -3.21 10.73
N ILE A 28 11.12 -2.93 9.50
CA ILE A 28 12.17 -3.69 8.82
C ILE A 28 13.48 -3.52 9.59
N GLY A 29 14.17 -4.62 9.90
CA GLY A 29 15.40 -4.63 10.69
C GLY A 29 15.14 -4.67 12.19
N ASN A 30 13.99 -5.19 12.61
CA ASN A 30 13.65 -5.53 13.98
C ASN A 30 13.63 -4.34 14.97
N LYS A 31 13.31 -3.16 14.49
CA LYS A 31 13.19 -1.95 15.31
C LYS A 31 11.72 -1.53 15.51
N ALA A 32 10.89 -2.49 15.94
CA ALA A 32 9.48 -2.25 16.18
C ALA A 32 9.26 -1.14 17.21
N THR A 33 8.48 -0.12 16.81
CA THR A 33 8.07 0.97 17.71
C THR A 33 6.99 0.52 18.69
N ASN A 34 6.79 1.27 19.77
CA ASN A 34 5.70 1.02 20.72
C ASN A 34 4.33 1.08 20.01
N MET A 35 4.16 2.01 19.08
CA MET A 35 2.93 2.09 18.27
C MET A 35 2.69 0.79 17.49
N PHE A 36 3.71 0.22 16.88
CA PHE A 36 3.57 -1.03 16.14
C PHE A 36 3.22 -2.21 17.05
N LYS A 37 3.84 -2.30 18.22
CA LYS A 37 3.49 -3.31 19.23
C LYS A 37 2.02 -3.22 19.65
N LYS A 38 1.54 -2.00 19.93
CA LYS A 38 0.12 -1.77 20.23
C LYS A 38 -0.82 -2.15 19.07
N LEU A 39 -0.40 -1.94 17.82
CA LEU A 39 -1.17 -2.40 16.66
C LEU A 39 -1.26 -3.93 16.60
N LEU A 40 -0.16 -4.64 16.87
CA LEU A 40 -0.16 -6.11 16.96
C LEU A 40 -1.09 -6.62 18.05
N ASP A 41 -1.15 -5.94 19.21
CA ASP A 41 -2.01 -6.30 20.33
C ASP A 41 -3.51 -6.22 19.98
N THR A 42 -3.91 -5.39 19.01
CA THR A 42 -5.30 -5.30 18.55
C THR A 42 -5.79 -6.55 17.84
N LYS A 43 -4.90 -7.44 17.40
CA LYS A 43 -5.21 -8.65 16.60
C LYS A 43 -5.90 -8.35 15.27
N LYS A 44 -5.93 -7.09 14.82
CA LYS A 44 -6.49 -6.68 13.52
C LYS A 44 -5.42 -6.72 12.44
N GLU A 45 -5.85 -6.89 11.18
CA GLU A 45 -4.95 -6.85 10.04
C GLU A 45 -4.19 -5.51 9.96
N ILE A 46 -2.90 -5.57 9.68
CA ILE A 46 -2.03 -4.40 9.53
C ILE A 46 -1.44 -4.43 8.12
N ILE A 47 -1.75 -3.42 7.32
CA ILE A 47 -1.13 -3.22 6.02
C ILE A 47 0.08 -2.29 6.20
N ILE A 48 1.25 -2.72 5.73
CA ILE A 48 2.50 -1.95 5.84
C ILE A 48 3.03 -1.66 4.44
N SER A 49 3.15 -0.38 4.08
CA SER A 49 3.83 -0.01 2.83
C SER A 49 5.33 0.19 3.07
N SER A 50 6.15 -0.35 2.18
CA SER A 50 7.60 -0.26 2.22
C SER A 50 8.19 -0.17 0.82
N GLU A 51 9.30 0.54 0.68
CA GLU A 51 10.09 0.58 -0.56
C GLU A 51 11.11 -0.55 -0.67
N SER A 52 11.41 -1.23 0.43
CA SER A 52 12.38 -2.31 0.51
C SER A 52 11.71 -3.64 0.82
N SER A 53 12.23 -4.73 0.26
CA SER A 53 11.74 -6.09 0.53
C SER A 53 11.71 -6.41 2.03
N PRO A 54 10.58 -6.89 2.57
CA PRO A 54 10.46 -7.26 3.98
C PRO A 54 10.98 -8.67 4.30
N LYS A 55 11.54 -9.42 3.35
CA LYS A 55 11.93 -10.84 3.52
C LYS A 55 12.84 -11.10 4.73
N ASN A 56 13.69 -10.13 5.07
CA ASN A 56 14.62 -10.24 6.20
C ASN A 56 14.04 -9.68 7.51
N CYS A 57 12.80 -9.24 7.51
CA CYS A 57 12.12 -8.75 8.71
C CYS A 57 11.54 -9.92 9.50
N GLU A 58 11.72 -9.93 10.83
CA GLU A 58 11.13 -10.95 11.72
C GLU A 58 9.60 -11.05 11.60
N PHE A 59 8.94 -9.96 11.19
CA PHE A 59 7.49 -9.89 11.01
C PHE A 59 7.02 -10.30 9.60
N TYR A 60 7.91 -10.70 8.70
CA TYR A 60 7.56 -11.01 7.31
C TYR A 60 6.49 -12.08 7.17
N LYS A 61 6.57 -13.13 8.00
CA LYS A 61 5.62 -14.26 7.99
C LYS A 61 4.47 -14.11 8.99
N ASN A 62 4.32 -12.95 9.62
CA ASN A 62 3.23 -12.75 10.57
C ASN A 62 1.90 -12.61 9.81
N GLU A 63 0.95 -13.52 10.05
CA GLU A 63 -0.34 -13.59 9.34
C GLU A 63 -1.20 -12.34 9.51
N GLN A 64 -1.01 -11.60 10.59
CA GLN A 64 -1.69 -10.32 10.86
C GLN A 64 -1.21 -9.21 9.92
N ILE A 65 -0.03 -9.37 9.29
CA ILE A 65 0.61 -8.33 8.49
C ILE A 65 0.48 -8.62 7.00
N LYS A 66 0.13 -7.58 6.25
CA LYS A 66 0.17 -7.55 4.79
C LYS A 66 1.15 -6.48 4.33
N TRP A 67 2.17 -6.90 3.61
CA TRP A 67 3.17 -6.00 3.06
C TRP A 67 2.77 -5.52 1.67
N ILE A 68 2.84 -4.21 1.42
CA ILE A 68 2.64 -3.65 0.09
C ILE A 68 3.85 -2.82 -0.34
N TYR A 69 4.33 -3.08 -1.55
CA TYR A 69 5.43 -2.33 -2.14
C TYR A 69 5.00 -0.90 -2.48
N CYS A 70 5.87 0.06 -2.27
CA CYS A 70 5.58 1.47 -2.49
C CYS A 70 6.85 2.23 -2.86
N VAL A 71 6.80 3.03 -3.92
CA VAL A 71 7.81 4.07 -4.19
C VAL A 71 7.35 5.36 -3.53
N PRO A 72 8.04 5.89 -2.48
CA PRO A 72 7.56 7.03 -1.69
C PRO A 72 7.85 8.38 -2.38
N LYS A 73 7.49 8.49 -3.65
CA LYS A 73 7.64 9.68 -4.48
C LYS A 73 6.33 10.02 -5.20
N TYR A 74 5.93 11.29 -5.19
CA TYR A 74 4.65 11.79 -5.71
C TYR A 74 4.85 12.91 -6.76
N PRO A 75 4.66 12.64 -8.07
CA PRO A 75 4.51 11.34 -8.69
C PRO A 75 5.84 10.58 -8.80
N CYS A 76 5.79 9.26 -8.88
CA CYS A 76 6.89 8.46 -9.38
C CYS A 76 6.68 8.14 -10.87
N LYS A 77 7.79 7.88 -11.59
CA LYS A 77 7.74 7.37 -12.96
C LYS A 77 7.69 5.84 -12.95
N ILE A 78 7.18 5.23 -14.04
CA ILE A 78 7.07 3.78 -14.12
C ILE A 78 8.44 3.08 -14.07
N GLU A 79 9.49 3.73 -14.58
CA GLU A 79 10.87 3.23 -14.56
C GLU A 79 11.50 3.23 -13.16
N GLU A 80 10.92 4.00 -12.22
CA GLU A 80 11.37 4.05 -10.83
C GLU A 80 10.78 2.91 -9.99
N ILE A 81 9.83 2.16 -10.55
CA ILE A 81 9.18 1.03 -9.88
C ILE A 81 10.01 -0.24 -10.12
N ASN A 82 10.54 -0.81 -9.04
CA ASN A 82 11.25 -2.08 -9.12
C ASN A 82 10.26 -3.25 -9.11
N PHE A 83 9.80 -3.66 -10.27
CA PHE A 83 8.85 -4.75 -10.41
C PHE A 83 9.41 -6.13 -10.02
N SER A 84 10.74 -6.28 -9.96
CA SER A 84 11.37 -7.58 -9.65
C SER A 84 11.19 -8.02 -8.19
N ILE A 85 10.84 -7.09 -7.29
CA ILE A 85 10.62 -7.40 -5.88
C ILE A 85 9.14 -7.52 -5.51
N ILE A 86 8.21 -7.38 -6.48
CA ILE A 86 6.76 -7.43 -6.21
C ILE A 86 6.36 -8.73 -5.53
N ASP A 87 6.98 -9.86 -5.86
CA ASP A 87 6.70 -11.18 -5.27
C ASP A 87 7.08 -11.28 -3.78
N ASP A 88 7.82 -10.30 -3.27
CA ASP A 88 8.15 -10.21 -1.84
C ASP A 88 7.00 -9.60 -1.01
N PHE A 89 5.95 -9.13 -1.69
CA PHE A 89 4.86 -8.37 -1.10
C PHE A 89 3.49 -9.01 -1.39
N ASP A 90 2.52 -8.71 -0.54
CA ASP A 90 1.10 -9.06 -0.78
C ASP A 90 0.45 -8.12 -1.79
N GLY A 91 1.02 -6.93 -2.01
CA GLY A 91 0.40 -5.92 -2.84
C GLY A 91 1.29 -4.74 -3.20
N PHE A 92 0.65 -3.71 -3.76
CA PHE A 92 1.30 -2.50 -4.27
C PHE A 92 0.52 -1.24 -3.90
N SER A 93 1.22 -0.22 -3.42
CA SER A 93 0.71 1.14 -3.18
C SER A 93 1.23 2.06 -4.30
N ASN A 94 0.33 2.53 -5.13
CA ASN A 94 0.68 3.23 -6.36
C ASN A 94 0.76 4.75 -6.19
N HIS A 95 1.88 5.33 -6.64
CA HIS A 95 2.10 6.77 -6.79
C HIS A 95 2.51 7.16 -8.21
N CYS A 96 2.29 6.28 -9.17
CA CYS A 96 2.53 6.52 -10.60
C CYS A 96 1.22 6.89 -11.28
N SER A 97 1.23 7.95 -12.10
CA SER A 97 0.06 8.36 -12.89
C SER A 97 -0.16 7.51 -14.15
N ASP A 98 0.84 6.71 -14.55
CA ASP A 98 0.72 5.81 -15.70
C ASP A 98 -0.03 4.55 -15.31
N ILE A 99 -1.19 4.33 -15.93
CA ILE A 99 -2.04 3.15 -15.71
C ILE A 99 -1.35 1.82 -16.03
N GLN A 100 -0.29 1.84 -16.87
CA GLN A 100 0.48 0.65 -17.19
C GLN A 100 1.20 0.08 -15.96
N ALA A 101 1.57 0.93 -14.98
CA ALA A 101 2.12 0.47 -13.72
C ALA A 101 1.15 -0.46 -12.98
N ILE A 102 -0.13 -0.07 -12.88
CA ILE A 102 -1.18 -0.88 -12.25
C ILE A 102 -1.43 -2.17 -13.04
N LYS A 103 -1.52 -2.10 -14.37
CA LYS A 103 -1.74 -3.29 -15.22
C LYS A 103 -0.61 -4.30 -15.04
N LYS A 104 0.64 -3.84 -14.99
CA LYS A 104 1.80 -4.70 -14.77
C LYS A 104 1.77 -5.38 -13.41
N VAL A 105 1.38 -4.65 -12.36
CA VAL A 105 1.23 -5.20 -11.01
C VAL A 105 0.08 -6.24 -10.95
N ILE A 106 -1.02 -6.01 -11.68
CA ILE A 106 -2.10 -7.00 -11.84
C ILE A 106 -1.58 -8.26 -12.54
N ASP A 107 -0.79 -8.12 -13.60
CA ASP A 107 -0.18 -9.26 -14.31
C ASP A 107 0.74 -10.09 -13.40
N LEU A 108 1.41 -9.43 -12.45
CA LEU A 108 2.22 -10.05 -11.39
C LEU A 108 1.39 -10.61 -10.22
N LYS A 109 0.04 -10.62 -10.34
CA LYS A 109 -0.89 -11.23 -9.39
C LYS A 109 -0.84 -10.63 -7.96
N SER A 110 -0.49 -9.37 -7.83
CA SER A 110 -0.64 -8.65 -6.55
C SER A 110 -2.06 -8.74 -6.03
N LYS A 111 -2.21 -9.09 -4.74
CA LYS A 111 -3.52 -9.31 -4.10
C LYS A 111 -4.14 -8.03 -3.56
N ILE A 112 -3.32 -7.02 -3.27
CA ILE A 112 -3.75 -5.75 -2.69
C ILE A 112 -3.25 -4.61 -3.57
N LEU A 113 -4.15 -3.73 -3.99
CA LEU A 113 -3.82 -2.50 -4.69
C LEU A 113 -4.34 -1.30 -3.88
N GLU A 114 -3.44 -0.40 -3.51
CA GLU A 114 -3.75 0.89 -2.93
C GLU A 114 -3.57 1.96 -4.01
N ILE A 115 -4.62 2.73 -4.28
CA ILE A 115 -4.66 3.67 -5.41
C ILE A 115 -5.28 4.99 -4.95
N HIS A 116 -4.66 6.11 -5.31
CA HIS A 116 -5.26 7.43 -5.16
C HIS A 116 -6.37 7.62 -6.19
N ILE A 117 -7.53 8.11 -5.76
CA ILE A 117 -8.68 8.38 -6.63
C ILE A 117 -9.11 9.84 -6.53
N THR A 118 -9.62 10.37 -7.64
CA THR A 118 -10.16 11.74 -7.71
C THR A 118 -11.49 11.77 -8.43
N SER A 119 -12.36 12.66 -8.02
CA SER A 119 -13.59 12.95 -8.76
C SER A 119 -13.35 13.86 -9.97
N ASN A 120 -12.23 14.59 -10.00
CA ASN A 120 -11.94 15.54 -11.08
C ASN A 120 -10.44 15.83 -11.17
N LYS A 121 -9.78 15.32 -12.21
CA LYS A 121 -8.35 15.55 -12.49
C LYS A 121 -8.00 17.03 -12.78
N LYS A 122 -8.97 17.87 -13.15
CA LYS A 122 -8.74 19.28 -13.46
C LYS A 122 -8.73 20.19 -12.22
N LYS A 123 -9.17 19.68 -11.07
CA LYS A 123 -9.15 20.43 -9.81
C LYS A 123 -7.81 20.27 -9.10
N ASN A 124 -7.42 21.29 -8.34
CA ASN A 124 -6.19 21.25 -7.53
C ASN A 124 -6.45 20.60 -6.18
N PHE A 125 -6.64 19.27 -6.18
CA PHE A 125 -6.70 18.47 -4.96
C PHE A 125 -5.30 17.96 -4.60
N ILE A 126 -5.07 17.72 -3.32
CA ILE A 126 -3.86 17.05 -2.83
C ILE A 126 -3.74 15.70 -3.53
N ASP A 127 -2.53 15.34 -3.98
CA ASP A 127 -2.20 14.09 -4.68
C ASP A 127 -2.96 13.86 -6.00
N ASN A 128 -3.60 14.90 -6.58
CA ASN A 128 -4.39 14.75 -7.80
C ASN A 128 -3.53 14.34 -9.03
N ASN A 129 -2.23 14.65 -8.99
CA ASN A 129 -1.26 14.29 -10.03
C ASN A 129 -0.93 12.80 -10.09
N VAL A 130 -1.26 12.03 -9.03
CA VAL A 130 -1.11 10.56 -8.97
C VAL A 130 -2.44 9.84 -8.88
N SER A 131 -3.56 10.59 -8.92
CA SER A 131 -4.89 10.04 -8.76
C SER A 131 -5.51 9.59 -10.07
N TYR A 132 -6.27 8.50 -10.00
CA TYR A 132 -7.09 7.98 -11.09
C TYR A 132 -8.54 8.46 -10.95
N ASP A 133 -9.19 8.79 -12.06
CA ASP A 133 -10.60 9.15 -12.06
C ASP A 133 -11.50 7.91 -12.28
N TYR A 134 -12.81 8.17 -12.41
CA TYR A 134 -13.78 7.09 -12.60
C TYR A 134 -13.53 6.27 -13.88
N SER A 135 -13.10 6.91 -14.97
CA SER A 135 -12.86 6.20 -16.24
C SER A 135 -11.63 5.30 -16.14
N ASP A 136 -10.55 5.78 -15.51
CA ASP A 136 -9.36 4.99 -15.22
C ASP A 136 -9.68 3.78 -14.33
N MET A 137 -10.46 4.01 -13.26
CA MET A 137 -10.85 2.94 -12.34
C MET A 137 -11.73 1.88 -13.01
N LYS A 138 -12.59 2.28 -13.96
CA LYS A 138 -13.37 1.36 -14.78
C LYS A 138 -12.46 0.49 -15.66
N GLU A 139 -11.44 1.09 -16.26
CA GLU A 139 -10.45 0.38 -17.07
C GLU A 139 -9.64 -0.61 -16.22
N ILE A 140 -9.12 -0.18 -15.08
CA ILE A 140 -8.37 -1.01 -14.13
C ILE A 140 -9.23 -2.21 -13.69
N SER A 141 -10.47 -1.97 -13.26
CA SER A 141 -11.38 -3.03 -12.82
C SER A 141 -11.68 -4.04 -13.92
N LYS A 142 -11.91 -3.56 -15.15
CA LYS A 142 -12.13 -4.43 -16.31
C LYS A 142 -10.89 -5.30 -16.59
N TYR A 143 -9.71 -4.70 -16.52
CA TYR A 143 -8.45 -5.41 -16.74
C TYR A 143 -8.21 -6.49 -15.66
N ALA A 144 -8.40 -6.15 -14.38
CA ALA A 144 -8.24 -7.09 -13.27
C ALA A 144 -9.21 -8.29 -13.37
N LYS A 145 -10.47 -8.05 -13.72
CA LYS A 145 -11.47 -9.13 -13.99
C LYS A 145 -11.04 -10.02 -15.14
N TYR A 146 -10.56 -9.44 -16.24
CA TYR A 146 -10.07 -10.20 -17.39
C TYR A 146 -8.91 -11.13 -16.99
N LYS A 147 -8.00 -10.66 -16.14
CA LYS A 147 -6.87 -11.45 -15.62
C LYS A 147 -7.25 -12.41 -14.49
N LYS A 148 -8.51 -12.44 -14.05
CA LYS A 148 -9.02 -13.28 -12.95
C LYS A 148 -8.27 -13.06 -11.63
N VAL A 149 -7.91 -11.83 -11.34
CA VAL A 149 -7.22 -11.44 -10.10
C VAL A 149 -8.22 -11.02 -9.01
N ILE A 150 -9.42 -10.62 -9.43
CA ILE A 150 -10.58 -10.28 -8.56
C ILE A 150 -11.84 -10.96 -9.08
#